data_50053aebadb7a15abaf940999939fa8c
#
_entry.id   50053aebadb7a15abaf940999939fa8c
#
_cell.length_a   1.000
_cell.length_b   1.000
_cell.length_c   1.000
_cell.angle_alpha   90.00
_cell.angle_beta   90.00
_cell.angle_gamma   90.00
#
_symmetry.space_group_name_H-M   'P 1'
#
loop_
_entity.id
_entity.type
_entity.pdbx_description
1 polymer ?
#
loop_
_entity_poly.entity_id
_entity_poly.type
_entity_poly.pdbx_seq_one_letter_code
_entity_poly.pdbx_strand_id
1 'polypeptide(L)'
;MSSPALLRAALCCALIACSLSLRAADEGVKMIQTNDRVRVEINGEFFTDYFFRMRQHPALMTDKSGVTTTNPTKHTYFYPLMGPGGVNMTRSWPMVPDAQGEEKDHPHHRSLWFAHGAVNGVDFWAETPKAGKIQHAGFSEVTSGKDFGLMKSTNKWVGPDGKIVCTDERVFRVWNRPANERLFDFEITIQAPADRDVLFGDTKEGTMAVRVNEEMRLIHGKNTPGKGHIVLSSGVTDAQTWGKRGEWCDYNGPVGGKHVGLAIFDHPSNPVHPTYWHVRDYGLFAANPFGLHDFEKKEAGAGNLNIPAGKSVTFKYRFYIHEGDEKQAKVAERYKDYAAGK
;
A
#
# COMPACT_ATOMS: atom_id res chain seq x y z
N MET A 1 -74.59 -38.35 -39.59
CA MET A 1 -74.55 -38.45 -38.14
C MET A 1 -73.13 -38.72 -37.77
N SER A 2 -72.39 -37.65 -37.56
CA SER A 2 -70.93 -37.66 -37.48
C SER A 2 -70.53 -37.23 -36.09
N SER A 3 -69.77 -38.08 -35.43
CA SER A 3 -69.15 -37.78 -34.10
C SER A 3 -67.84 -37.01 -34.26
N PRO A 4 -67.55 -36.01 -33.50
CA PRO A 4 -66.25 -35.28 -33.58
C PRO A 4 -65.22 -35.94 -32.65
N ALA A 5 -64.01 -36.14 -33.19
CA ALA A 5 -62.83 -36.61 -32.48
C ALA A 5 -62.21 -35.49 -31.65
N LEU A 6 -61.96 -35.75 -30.36
CA LEU A 6 -61.24 -34.94 -29.44
C LEU A 6 -59.74 -35.04 -29.65
N LEU A 7 -59.10 -33.94 -30.06
CA LEU A 7 -57.65 -33.81 -30.19
C LEU A 7 -57.08 -33.36 -28.83
N ARG A 8 -56.36 -34.25 -28.13
CA ARG A 8 -55.61 -33.92 -26.93
C ARG A 8 -54.24 -33.40 -27.32
N ALA A 9 -54.01 -32.12 -27.11
CA ALA A 9 -52.67 -31.54 -27.21
C ALA A 9 -51.90 -31.79 -25.89
N ALA A 10 -50.85 -32.57 -25.97
CA ALA A 10 -49.93 -32.78 -24.87
C ALA A 10 -48.90 -31.63 -24.90
N LEU A 11 -48.94 -30.75 -23.87
CA LEU A 11 -47.98 -29.68 -23.66
C LEU A 11 -46.77 -30.25 -22.93
N CYS A 12 -45.68 -30.52 -23.66
CA CYS A 12 -44.38 -30.85 -23.07
C CYS A 12 -43.71 -29.57 -22.53
N CYS A 13 -43.78 -29.34 -21.21
CA CYS A 13 -42.92 -28.36 -20.53
C CYS A 13 -41.52 -28.96 -20.41
N ALA A 14 -40.60 -28.54 -21.28
CA ALA A 14 -39.18 -28.79 -21.12
C ALA A 14 -38.63 -27.83 -20.02
N LEU A 15 -38.44 -28.36 -18.83
CA LEU A 15 -37.67 -27.70 -17.77
C LEU A 15 -36.19 -27.67 -18.17
N ILE A 16 -35.71 -26.53 -18.68
CA ILE A 16 -34.30 -26.29 -18.86
C ILE A 16 -33.74 -26.04 -17.44
N ALA A 17 -33.17 -27.09 -16.85
CA ALA A 17 -32.37 -26.96 -15.63
C ALA A 17 -31.05 -26.28 -16.04
N CYS A 18 -30.98 -24.92 -15.81
CA CYS A 18 -29.74 -24.18 -15.92
C CYS A 18 -28.88 -24.61 -14.72
N SER A 19 -28.01 -25.59 -14.92
CA SER A 19 -26.99 -25.96 -13.96
C SER A 19 -25.98 -24.81 -13.88
N LEU A 20 -26.20 -23.90 -12.92
CA LEU A 20 -25.15 -23.02 -12.43
C LEU A 20 -24.08 -23.95 -11.84
N SER A 21 -23.05 -24.23 -12.61
CA SER A 21 -21.81 -24.78 -12.09
C SER A 21 -21.24 -23.73 -11.13
N LEU A 22 -21.51 -23.89 -9.83
CA LEU A 22 -20.68 -23.22 -8.81
C LEU A 22 -19.25 -23.74 -9.08
N ARG A 23 -18.44 -22.92 -9.75
CA ARG A 23 -17.00 -23.11 -9.71
C ARG A 23 -16.66 -23.12 -8.22
N ALA A 24 -16.10 -24.22 -7.74
CA ALA A 24 -15.48 -24.25 -6.42
C ALA A 24 -14.57 -23.02 -6.34
N ALA A 25 -14.85 -22.13 -5.40
CA ALA A 25 -14.04 -20.95 -5.22
C ALA A 25 -12.60 -21.43 -5.06
N ASP A 26 -11.68 -20.84 -5.83
CA ASP A 26 -10.26 -21.12 -5.74
C ASP A 26 -9.79 -20.65 -4.35
N GLU A 27 -9.95 -21.52 -3.34
CA GLU A 27 -9.61 -21.20 -1.95
C GLU A 27 -8.11 -20.92 -1.81
N GLY A 28 -7.77 -19.83 -1.09
CA GLY A 28 -6.41 -19.45 -0.79
C GLY A 28 -5.96 -18.18 -1.46
N VAL A 29 -4.66 -17.91 -1.37
CA VAL A 29 -4.00 -16.75 -1.96
C VAL A 29 -3.20 -17.20 -3.17
N LYS A 30 -3.49 -16.60 -4.33
CA LYS A 30 -2.74 -16.80 -5.58
C LYS A 30 -1.80 -15.64 -5.82
N MET A 31 -0.53 -15.96 -6.11
CA MET A 31 0.51 -15.05 -6.56
C MET A 31 0.86 -15.36 -8.00
N ILE A 32 0.45 -14.51 -8.95
CA ILE A 32 0.56 -14.76 -10.40
C ILE A 32 1.58 -13.76 -10.97
N GLN A 33 2.79 -14.24 -11.21
CA GLN A 33 3.84 -13.43 -11.80
C GLN A 33 3.66 -13.31 -13.32
N THR A 34 3.72 -12.07 -13.81
CA THR A 34 3.73 -11.71 -15.24
C THR A 34 5.04 -10.99 -15.60
N ASN A 35 5.09 -10.37 -16.77
CA ASN A 35 6.31 -9.67 -17.23
C ASN A 35 6.57 -8.36 -16.47
N ASP A 36 5.55 -7.71 -15.89
CA ASP A 36 5.66 -6.38 -15.29
C ASP A 36 5.15 -6.30 -13.82
N ARG A 37 4.44 -7.36 -13.36
CA ARG A 37 3.83 -7.38 -12.01
C ARG A 37 3.67 -8.78 -11.44
N VAL A 38 3.43 -8.84 -10.14
CA VAL A 38 2.83 -10.00 -9.48
C VAL A 38 1.40 -9.62 -9.09
N ARG A 39 0.44 -10.31 -9.66
CA ARG A 39 -0.98 -10.20 -9.29
C ARG A 39 -1.25 -11.03 -8.06
N VAL A 40 -2.03 -10.50 -7.13
CA VAL A 40 -2.47 -11.18 -5.92
C VAL A 40 -3.99 -11.31 -5.95
N GLU A 41 -4.47 -12.55 -5.80
CA GLU A 41 -5.88 -12.86 -5.66
C GLU A 41 -6.10 -13.61 -4.35
N ILE A 42 -7.22 -13.36 -3.68
CA ILE A 42 -7.63 -14.01 -2.43
C ILE A 42 -8.99 -14.67 -2.69
N ASN A 43 -9.05 -16.00 -2.60
CA ASN A 43 -10.27 -16.78 -2.87
C ASN A 43 -10.89 -16.46 -4.24
N GLY A 44 -10.05 -16.28 -5.27
CA GLY A 44 -10.47 -15.93 -6.62
C GLY A 44 -10.83 -14.45 -6.84
N GLU A 45 -10.80 -13.62 -5.79
CA GLU A 45 -11.01 -12.17 -5.90
C GLU A 45 -9.70 -11.42 -6.04
N PHE A 46 -9.64 -10.49 -6.99
CA PHE A 46 -8.48 -9.62 -7.18
C PHE A 46 -8.26 -8.73 -5.94
N PHE A 47 -7.02 -8.73 -5.42
CA PHE A 47 -6.62 -7.89 -4.30
C PHE A 47 -5.71 -6.74 -4.72
N THR A 48 -4.56 -7.03 -5.34
CA THR A 48 -3.58 -6.00 -5.74
C THR A 48 -2.64 -6.53 -6.81
N ASP A 49 -2.00 -5.61 -7.53
CA ASP A 49 -0.84 -5.88 -8.38
C ASP A 49 0.42 -5.22 -7.77
N TYR A 50 1.50 -5.98 -7.57
CA TYR A 50 2.83 -5.46 -7.27
C TYR A 50 3.56 -5.16 -8.58
N PHE A 51 3.70 -3.90 -8.94
CA PHE A 51 4.41 -3.47 -10.13
C PHE A 51 5.91 -3.39 -9.86
N PHE A 52 6.71 -4.12 -10.64
CA PHE A 52 8.16 -4.18 -10.50
C PHE A 52 8.91 -3.80 -11.77
N ARG A 53 8.25 -3.64 -12.89
CA ARG A 53 8.81 -3.09 -14.13
C ARG A 53 8.04 -1.86 -14.58
N MET A 54 8.77 -1.01 -15.31
CA MET A 54 8.24 0.21 -15.87
C MET A 54 7.08 -0.10 -16.84
N ARG A 55 5.88 0.35 -16.50
CA ARG A 55 4.92 0.67 -17.54
C ARG A 55 5.34 2.00 -18.13
N GLN A 56 5.55 2.06 -19.46
CA GLN A 56 5.66 3.33 -20.12
C GLN A 56 4.34 4.08 -19.90
N HIS A 57 4.35 5.08 -19.02
CA HIS A 57 3.28 6.04 -18.95
C HIS A 57 3.49 7.00 -20.15
N PRO A 58 2.52 7.11 -21.08
CA PRO A 58 2.70 7.89 -22.29
C PRO A 58 2.72 9.41 -22.05
N ALA A 59 2.48 9.88 -20.83
CA ALA A 59 2.42 11.30 -20.53
C ALA A 59 3.43 11.70 -19.46
N LEU A 60 4.24 12.70 -19.78
CA LEU A 60 4.88 13.56 -18.80
C LEU A 60 3.76 14.17 -17.94
N MET A 61 3.75 13.87 -16.66
CA MET A 61 2.77 14.42 -15.73
C MET A 61 3.37 15.64 -15.06
N THR A 62 2.77 16.78 -15.30
CA THR A 62 3.10 18.02 -14.59
C THR A 62 2.08 18.21 -13.49
N ASP A 63 2.54 18.30 -12.25
CA ASP A 63 1.67 18.58 -11.11
C ASP A 63 1.25 20.06 -11.04
N LYS A 64 0.40 20.42 -10.07
CA LYS A 64 -0.08 21.78 -9.86
C LYS A 64 1.03 22.79 -9.55
N SER A 65 2.19 22.32 -9.08
CA SER A 65 3.36 23.15 -8.78
C SER A 65 4.28 23.33 -9.99
N GLY A 66 3.92 22.75 -11.14
CA GLY A 66 4.72 22.80 -12.37
C GLY A 66 5.85 21.78 -12.42
N VAL A 67 5.91 20.85 -11.46
CA VAL A 67 6.90 19.77 -11.48
C VAL A 67 6.48 18.71 -12.49
N THR A 68 7.30 18.55 -13.52
CA THR A 68 7.09 17.53 -14.54
C THR A 68 7.82 16.27 -14.18
N THR A 69 7.08 15.17 -14.04
CA THR A 69 7.64 13.84 -13.78
C THR A 69 8.13 13.24 -15.11
N THR A 70 9.43 13.19 -15.28
CA THR A 70 10.09 12.65 -16.49
C THR A 70 10.29 11.13 -16.43
N ASN A 71 10.06 10.51 -15.28
CA ASN A 71 10.26 9.08 -15.08
C ASN A 71 9.23 8.50 -14.10
N PRO A 72 8.02 8.21 -14.58
CA PRO A 72 6.87 7.86 -13.74
C PRO A 72 6.99 6.54 -12.98
N THR A 73 8.12 5.83 -13.04
CA THR A 73 8.19 4.46 -12.51
C THR A 73 9.54 4.17 -11.87
N LYS A 74 10.00 5.05 -11.03
CA LYS A 74 11.31 4.89 -10.41
C LYS A 74 11.36 3.95 -9.21
N HIS A 75 10.24 3.49 -8.67
CA HIS A 75 10.21 2.53 -7.57
C HIS A 75 9.10 1.50 -7.77
N THR A 76 9.24 0.38 -7.09
CA THR A 76 8.22 -0.65 -7.05
C THR A 76 7.08 -0.22 -6.11
N TYR A 77 5.84 -0.54 -6.47
CA TYR A 77 4.66 -0.16 -5.71
C TYR A 77 3.52 -1.17 -5.91
N PHE A 78 2.54 -1.15 -5.00
CA PHE A 78 1.29 -1.91 -5.12
C PHE A 78 0.15 -0.99 -5.56
N TYR A 79 -0.67 -1.44 -6.52
CA TYR A 79 -1.86 -0.72 -6.96
C TYR A 79 -2.82 -1.62 -7.74
N PRO A 80 -4.16 -1.48 -7.54
CA PRO A 80 -4.81 -0.86 -6.39
C PRO A 80 -4.65 -1.71 -5.13
N LEU A 81 -5.15 -1.25 -3.98
CA LEU A 81 -5.42 -2.09 -2.82
C LEU A 81 -6.93 -2.26 -2.70
N MET A 82 -7.43 -3.46 -2.96
CA MET A 82 -8.87 -3.74 -2.90
C MET A 82 -9.27 -4.13 -1.48
N GLY A 83 -10.12 -3.31 -0.89
CA GLY A 83 -10.69 -3.55 0.42
C GLY A 83 -11.98 -4.37 0.41
N PRO A 84 -12.61 -4.51 1.57
CA PRO A 84 -13.90 -5.18 1.72
C PRO A 84 -14.95 -4.62 0.75
N GLY A 85 -15.73 -5.56 0.17
CA GLY A 85 -16.76 -5.21 -0.79
C GLY A 85 -16.25 -4.67 -2.12
N GLY A 86 -14.97 -4.91 -2.46
CA GLY A 86 -14.38 -4.59 -3.75
C GLY A 86 -14.12 -3.10 -3.98
N VAL A 87 -13.98 -2.29 -2.93
CA VAL A 87 -13.64 -0.87 -3.05
C VAL A 87 -12.11 -0.69 -3.12
N ASN A 88 -11.65 0.29 -3.92
CA ASN A 88 -10.24 0.63 -3.96
C ASN A 88 -9.88 1.57 -2.80
N MET A 89 -9.04 1.10 -1.89
CA MET A 89 -8.61 1.84 -0.69
C MET A 89 -7.63 2.97 -1.01
N THR A 90 -7.10 3.03 -2.23
CA THR A 90 -6.02 3.95 -2.60
C THR A 90 -6.41 4.87 -3.75
N ARG A 91 -5.81 6.05 -3.77
CA ARG A 91 -5.97 6.99 -4.88
C ARG A 91 -5.53 6.36 -6.21
N SER A 92 -6.30 6.60 -7.27
CA SER A 92 -6.01 6.07 -8.61
C SER A 92 -4.95 6.88 -9.35
N TRP A 93 -4.97 8.21 -9.22
CA TRP A 93 -3.94 9.05 -9.80
C TRP A 93 -2.61 8.94 -9.01
N PRO A 94 -1.44 8.84 -9.65
CA PRO A 94 -1.15 8.99 -11.09
C PRO A 94 -1.18 7.68 -11.89
N MET A 95 -1.51 6.52 -11.29
CA MET A 95 -1.54 5.24 -11.99
C MET A 95 -2.64 5.20 -13.08
N VAL A 96 -3.70 5.98 -12.87
CA VAL A 96 -4.76 6.28 -13.84
C VAL A 96 -4.72 7.79 -14.14
N PRO A 97 -4.11 8.23 -15.27
CA PRO A 97 -3.84 9.65 -15.52
C PRO A 97 -5.08 10.55 -15.60
N ASP A 98 -6.19 9.98 -16.02
CA ASP A 98 -7.48 10.64 -16.19
C ASP A 98 -8.50 10.32 -15.10
N ALA A 99 -8.03 9.82 -13.94
CA ALA A 99 -8.87 9.56 -12.78
C ALA A 99 -9.76 10.76 -12.45
N GLN A 100 -11.07 10.54 -12.51
CA GLN A 100 -12.07 11.59 -12.30
C GLN A 100 -12.28 11.85 -10.82
N GLY A 101 -12.46 13.13 -10.45
CA GLY A 101 -12.73 13.51 -9.06
C GLY A 101 -11.54 13.46 -8.11
N GLU A 102 -10.37 13.07 -8.59
CA GLU A 102 -9.14 13.00 -7.80
C GLU A 102 -8.24 14.22 -8.00
N GLU A 103 -7.59 14.69 -6.93
CA GLU A 103 -6.60 15.74 -7.05
C GLU A 103 -5.31 15.24 -7.71
N LYS A 104 -4.81 16.00 -8.68
CA LYS A 104 -3.57 15.69 -9.40
C LYS A 104 -2.36 16.39 -8.75
N ASP A 105 -2.15 16.06 -7.49
CA ASP A 105 -1.01 16.52 -6.67
C ASP A 105 -0.03 15.36 -6.39
N HIS A 106 1.21 15.64 -6.01
CA HIS A 106 2.19 14.64 -5.55
C HIS A 106 2.24 13.37 -6.46
N PRO A 107 2.71 13.47 -7.71
CA PRO A 107 2.73 12.35 -8.66
C PRO A 107 3.57 11.15 -8.19
N HIS A 108 4.44 11.37 -7.21
CA HIS A 108 5.26 10.35 -6.59
C HIS A 108 4.52 9.52 -5.49
N HIS A 109 3.29 9.89 -5.12
CA HIS A 109 2.47 9.11 -4.18
C HIS A 109 1.72 7.99 -4.91
N ARG A 110 2.37 6.81 -5.03
CA ARG A 110 1.86 5.69 -5.83
C ARG A 110 1.24 4.61 -4.97
N SER A 111 -0.01 4.81 -4.54
CA SER A 111 -0.81 3.84 -3.79
C SER A 111 -0.10 3.34 -2.52
N LEU A 112 0.58 2.19 -2.52
CA LEU A 112 1.42 1.69 -1.43
C LEU A 112 2.86 1.53 -1.93
N TRP A 113 3.81 2.18 -1.26
CA TRP A 113 5.24 2.11 -1.61
C TRP A 113 6.15 2.27 -0.38
N PHE A 114 7.42 1.88 -0.54
CA PHE A 114 8.49 2.17 0.41
C PHE A 114 9.59 2.97 -0.27
N ALA A 115 9.91 4.15 0.26
CA ALA A 115 10.96 5.04 -0.23
C ALA A 115 11.35 6.05 0.85
N HIS A 116 12.47 6.76 0.66
CA HIS A 116 12.95 7.76 1.63
C HIS A 116 13.61 8.95 0.92
N GLY A 117 13.38 10.16 1.43
CA GLY A 117 13.80 11.42 0.80
C GLY A 117 15.29 11.75 0.93
N ALA A 118 16.05 11.04 1.78
CA ALA A 118 17.46 11.32 1.98
C ALA A 118 18.24 10.04 2.33
N VAL A 119 18.81 9.36 1.31
CA VAL A 119 19.69 8.20 1.52
C VAL A 119 21.05 8.50 0.95
N ASN A 120 22.07 8.68 1.81
CA ASN A 120 23.38 9.24 1.45
C ASN A 120 23.27 10.53 0.61
N GLY A 121 22.30 11.41 0.97
CA GLY A 121 22.06 12.68 0.28
C GLY A 121 21.26 12.57 -1.02
N VAL A 122 20.84 11.36 -1.42
CA VAL A 122 20.02 11.13 -2.62
C VAL A 122 18.54 11.03 -2.22
N ASP A 123 17.69 11.79 -2.89
CA ASP A 123 16.25 11.70 -2.73
C ASP A 123 15.68 10.53 -3.55
N PHE A 124 15.09 9.55 -2.85
CA PHE A 124 14.36 8.42 -3.46
C PHE A 124 12.85 8.54 -3.28
N TRP A 125 12.37 9.58 -2.57
CA TRP A 125 10.94 9.83 -2.38
C TRP A 125 10.33 10.56 -3.57
N ALA A 126 10.90 11.69 -3.98
CA ALA A 126 10.42 12.47 -5.11
C ALA A 126 10.66 11.78 -6.47
N GLU A 127 9.86 12.07 -7.50
CA GLU A 127 10.03 11.59 -8.88
C GLU A 127 10.49 12.71 -9.80
N THR A 128 11.70 13.20 -9.55
CA THR A 128 12.34 14.25 -10.35
C THR A 128 13.53 13.70 -11.13
N PRO A 129 14.04 14.41 -12.15
CA PRO A 129 15.23 13.99 -12.89
C PRO A 129 16.49 13.82 -12.04
N LYS A 130 16.56 14.54 -10.91
CA LYS A 130 17.67 14.48 -9.96
C LYS A 130 17.52 13.42 -8.87
N ALA A 131 16.35 12.78 -8.80
CA ALA A 131 16.06 11.77 -7.77
C ALA A 131 16.67 10.43 -8.15
N GLY A 132 16.95 9.62 -7.12
CA GLY A 132 17.34 8.22 -7.26
C GLY A 132 16.18 7.33 -7.73
N LYS A 133 16.50 6.08 -8.05
CA LYS A 133 15.56 5.07 -8.55
C LYS A 133 15.69 3.80 -7.74
N ILE A 134 14.57 3.25 -7.30
CA ILE A 134 14.50 1.92 -6.71
C ILE A 134 14.15 0.95 -7.84
N GLN A 135 15.09 0.09 -8.21
CA GLN A 135 14.97 -0.82 -9.35
C GLN A 135 14.87 -2.25 -8.87
N HIS A 136 13.84 -2.95 -9.35
CA HIS A 136 13.70 -4.38 -9.10
C HIS A 136 14.89 -5.16 -9.69
N ALA A 137 15.48 -6.04 -8.90
CA ALA A 137 16.61 -6.87 -9.30
C ALA A 137 16.20 -8.33 -9.56
N GLY A 138 15.21 -8.85 -8.82
CA GLY A 138 14.71 -10.20 -9.00
C GLY A 138 13.78 -10.66 -7.88
N PHE A 139 13.17 -11.81 -8.08
CA PHE A 139 12.43 -12.53 -7.04
C PHE A 139 13.23 -13.76 -6.60
N SER A 140 13.33 -13.98 -5.31
CA SER A 140 13.83 -15.23 -4.73
C SER A 140 12.68 -16.21 -4.44
N GLU A 141 11.45 -15.69 -4.29
CA GLU A 141 10.28 -16.51 -4.01
C GLU A 141 8.99 -15.80 -4.48
N VAL A 142 8.09 -16.54 -5.16
CA VAL A 142 6.71 -16.15 -5.44
C VAL A 142 5.87 -17.41 -5.31
N THR A 143 5.17 -17.57 -4.18
CA THR A 143 4.42 -18.79 -3.86
C THR A 143 2.99 -18.48 -3.47
N SER A 144 2.07 -19.29 -4.00
CA SER A 144 0.66 -19.31 -3.65
C SER A 144 0.42 -20.31 -2.53
N GLY A 145 -0.61 -20.12 -1.70
CA GLY A 145 -0.95 -21.08 -0.66
C GLY A 145 -2.36 -20.93 -0.12
N LYS A 146 -2.81 -21.95 0.61
CA LYS A 146 -4.16 -21.96 1.19
C LYS A 146 -4.32 -20.91 2.29
N ASP A 147 -3.33 -20.78 3.17
CA ASP A 147 -3.38 -19.91 4.33
C ASP A 147 -2.79 -18.53 4.04
N PHE A 148 -1.78 -18.46 3.18
CA PHE A 148 -1.15 -17.21 2.73
C PHE A 148 -0.44 -17.38 1.39
N GLY A 149 -0.24 -16.26 0.68
CA GLY A 149 0.68 -16.12 -0.44
C GLY A 149 1.93 -15.34 0.00
N LEU A 150 3.08 -15.66 -0.59
CA LEU A 150 4.36 -15.07 -0.22
C LEU A 150 5.13 -14.63 -1.46
N MET A 151 5.71 -13.43 -1.40
CA MET A 151 6.63 -12.90 -2.40
C MET A 151 7.88 -12.35 -1.69
N LYS A 152 9.06 -12.73 -2.19
CA LYS A 152 10.34 -12.13 -1.79
C LYS A 152 11.02 -11.53 -3.00
N SER A 153 11.38 -10.25 -2.92
CA SER A 153 12.01 -9.52 -4.01
C SER A 153 13.24 -8.75 -3.51
N THR A 154 14.21 -8.59 -4.39
CA THR A 154 15.38 -7.75 -4.16
C THR A 154 15.34 -6.53 -5.06
N ASN A 155 15.81 -5.39 -4.56
CA ASN A 155 15.87 -4.13 -5.29
C ASN A 155 17.22 -3.44 -5.10
N LYS A 156 17.59 -2.58 -6.05
CA LYS A 156 18.77 -1.71 -6.02
C LYS A 156 18.30 -0.26 -5.93
N TRP A 157 18.86 0.47 -4.99
CA TRP A 157 18.68 1.91 -4.85
C TRP A 157 19.79 2.61 -5.61
N VAL A 158 19.46 3.15 -6.78
CA VAL A 158 20.42 3.68 -7.74
C VAL A 158 20.34 5.20 -7.75
N GLY A 159 21.45 5.86 -7.47
CA GLY A 159 21.57 7.30 -7.54
C GLY A 159 21.46 7.86 -8.97
N PRO A 160 21.30 9.18 -9.12
CA PRO A 160 21.22 9.82 -10.45
C PRO A 160 22.52 9.69 -11.25
N ASP A 161 23.65 9.40 -10.59
CA ASP A 161 24.96 9.10 -11.20
C ASP A 161 25.10 7.63 -11.66
N GLY A 162 24.05 6.81 -11.50
CA GLY A 162 24.04 5.40 -11.85
C GLY A 162 24.66 4.47 -10.82
N LYS A 163 25.18 4.97 -9.70
CA LYS A 163 25.78 4.14 -8.65
C LYS A 163 24.72 3.56 -7.71
N ILE A 164 24.97 2.33 -7.26
CA ILE A 164 24.12 1.70 -6.24
C ILE A 164 24.47 2.30 -4.88
N VAL A 165 23.49 2.90 -4.21
CA VAL A 165 23.62 3.45 -2.86
C VAL A 165 23.48 2.34 -1.82
N CYS A 166 22.41 1.53 -1.95
CA CYS A 166 22.15 0.35 -1.12
C CYS A 166 21.28 -0.64 -1.90
N THR A 167 21.01 -1.79 -1.30
CA THR A 167 20.02 -2.75 -1.79
C THR A 167 18.96 -2.99 -0.73
N ASP A 168 17.78 -3.50 -1.13
CA ASP A 168 16.80 -4.01 -0.20
C ASP A 168 16.30 -5.41 -0.57
N GLU A 169 15.90 -6.15 0.44
CA GLU A 169 15.05 -7.33 0.30
C GLU A 169 13.67 -7.00 0.88
N ARG A 170 12.62 -7.33 0.14
CA ARG A 170 11.21 -7.15 0.54
C ARG A 170 10.54 -8.50 0.67
N VAL A 171 9.86 -8.70 1.79
CA VAL A 171 8.99 -9.85 2.03
C VAL A 171 7.56 -9.33 2.13
N PHE A 172 6.71 -9.80 1.22
CA PHE A 172 5.28 -9.48 1.21
C PHE A 172 4.50 -10.77 1.41
N ARG A 173 3.74 -10.86 2.53
CA ARG A 173 2.90 -12.01 2.85
C ARG A 173 1.46 -11.56 2.96
N VAL A 174 0.60 -12.13 2.13
CA VAL A 174 -0.84 -11.88 2.16
C VAL A 174 -1.53 -13.07 2.79
N TRP A 175 -2.31 -12.82 3.81
CA TRP A 175 -3.05 -13.85 4.53
C TRP A 175 -4.41 -14.09 3.90
N ASN A 176 -4.83 -15.37 3.83
CA ASN A 176 -6.19 -15.73 3.49
C ASN A 176 -7.10 -15.38 4.67
N ARG A 177 -7.91 -14.34 4.50
CA ARG A 177 -8.83 -13.84 5.52
C ARG A 177 -10.25 -13.74 4.95
N PRO A 178 -11.28 -13.66 5.79
CA PRO A 178 -12.66 -13.43 5.36
C PRO A 178 -12.80 -12.19 4.47
N ALA A 179 -13.85 -12.16 3.64
CA ALA A 179 -14.05 -11.12 2.62
C ALA A 179 -14.22 -9.70 3.18
N ASN A 180 -14.57 -9.56 4.46
CA ASN A 180 -14.73 -8.29 5.17
C ASN A 180 -13.42 -7.73 5.74
N GLU A 181 -12.29 -8.40 5.54
CA GLU A 181 -10.96 -7.90 5.93
C GLU A 181 -9.88 -8.32 4.95
N ARG A 182 -8.76 -7.56 4.91
CA ARG A 182 -7.51 -7.96 4.25
C ARG A 182 -6.38 -7.75 5.23
N LEU A 183 -5.46 -8.71 5.30
CA LEU A 183 -4.31 -8.68 6.18
C LEU A 183 -3.07 -9.05 5.39
N PHE A 184 -2.03 -8.20 5.48
CA PHE A 184 -0.75 -8.52 4.87
C PHE A 184 0.42 -7.91 5.64
N ASP A 185 1.55 -8.61 5.59
CA ASP A 185 2.81 -8.16 6.18
C ASP A 185 3.73 -7.67 5.08
N PHE A 186 4.44 -6.57 5.36
CA PHE A 186 5.44 -6.02 4.47
C PHE A 186 6.71 -5.73 5.27
N GLU A 187 7.74 -6.56 5.05
CA GLU A 187 9.05 -6.41 5.70
C GLU A 187 10.06 -5.92 4.66
N ILE A 188 10.93 -5.00 5.06
CA ILE A 188 12.01 -4.48 4.23
C ILE A 188 13.32 -4.54 4.98
N THR A 189 14.30 -5.24 4.43
CA THR A 189 15.67 -5.28 4.94
C THR A 189 16.57 -4.46 4.03
N ILE A 190 17.06 -3.33 4.52
CA ILE A 190 18.04 -2.49 3.84
C ILE A 190 19.43 -3.04 4.11
N GLN A 191 20.22 -3.26 3.06
CA GLN A 191 21.59 -3.77 3.12
C GLN A 191 22.57 -2.70 2.67
N ALA A 192 23.48 -2.29 3.54
CA ALA A 192 24.60 -1.43 3.20
C ALA A 192 25.65 -2.22 2.38
N PRO A 193 26.28 -1.60 1.36
CA PRO A 193 27.45 -2.20 0.68
C PRO A 193 28.57 -2.51 1.66
N ALA A 194 29.45 -3.44 1.28
CA ALA A 194 30.54 -3.87 2.17
C ALA A 194 31.63 -2.79 2.39
N ASP A 195 31.68 -1.80 1.49
CA ASP A 195 32.74 -0.79 1.43
C ASP A 195 32.32 0.58 1.99
N ARG A 196 31.07 0.78 2.37
CA ARG A 196 30.58 2.07 2.87
C ARG A 196 29.29 1.97 3.67
N ASP A 197 29.13 2.94 4.56
CA ASP A 197 27.90 3.11 5.33
C ASP A 197 26.75 3.63 4.46
N VAL A 198 25.53 3.39 4.93
CA VAL A 198 24.30 3.96 4.36
C VAL A 198 23.60 4.79 5.43
N LEU A 199 23.46 6.08 5.17
CA LEU A 199 22.80 7.03 6.04
C LEU A 199 21.37 7.31 5.53
N PHE A 200 20.38 6.89 6.29
CA PHE A 200 19.00 7.36 6.15
C PHE A 200 18.87 8.69 6.91
N GLY A 201 18.71 9.77 6.19
CA GLY A 201 18.73 11.12 6.72
C GLY A 201 17.41 11.52 7.39
N ASP A 202 17.51 12.46 8.29
CA ASP A 202 16.39 13.06 9.05
C ASP A 202 15.51 13.91 8.13
N THR A 203 14.39 13.37 7.71
CA THR A 203 13.39 14.06 6.86
C THR A 203 12.00 13.48 7.05
N LYS A 204 10.97 14.33 6.95
CA LYS A 204 9.57 13.87 6.94
C LYS A 204 9.19 13.07 5.68
N GLU A 205 9.99 13.16 4.59
CA GLU A 205 9.71 12.48 3.33
C GLU A 205 10.10 11.00 3.38
N GLY A 206 9.25 10.18 3.98
CA GLY A 206 9.46 8.74 4.23
C GLY A 206 8.30 8.13 5.01
N THR A 207 8.26 6.84 5.19
CA THR A 207 9.08 5.82 4.54
C THR A 207 8.18 4.72 3.96
N MET A 208 7.36 4.05 4.81
CA MET A 208 6.33 3.09 4.42
C MET A 208 5.02 3.83 4.25
N ALA A 209 4.58 4.03 3.02
CA ALA A 209 3.54 5.00 2.72
C ALA A 209 2.41 4.44 1.88
N VAL A 210 1.21 4.93 2.17
CA VAL A 210 -0.01 4.76 1.39
C VAL A 210 -0.56 6.15 1.02
N ARG A 211 -1.09 6.29 -0.18
CA ARG A 211 -1.98 7.39 -0.52
C ARG A 211 -3.40 6.84 -0.55
N VAL A 212 -4.19 7.14 0.48
CA VAL A 212 -5.56 6.64 0.61
C VAL A 212 -6.49 7.22 -0.46
N ASN A 213 -7.64 6.58 -0.65
CA ASN A 213 -8.68 7.01 -1.58
C ASN A 213 -9.13 8.46 -1.28
N GLU A 214 -9.47 9.20 -2.33
CA GLU A 214 -9.90 10.60 -2.20
C GLU A 214 -11.11 10.77 -1.27
N GLU A 215 -12.08 9.83 -1.27
CA GLU A 215 -13.25 9.90 -0.41
C GLU A 215 -12.93 9.79 1.10
N MET A 216 -11.77 9.17 1.45
CA MET A 216 -11.31 9.03 2.84
C MET A 216 -10.60 10.28 3.37
N ARG A 217 -10.39 11.32 2.58
CA ARG A 217 -9.64 12.50 3.03
C ARG A 217 -10.40 13.27 4.13
N LEU A 218 -9.65 13.88 5.04
CA LEU A 218 -10.19 14.81 6.03
C LEU A 218 -10.56 16.15 5.41
N ILE A 219 -9.81 16.57 4.40
CA ILE A 219 -9.99 17.87 3.72
C ILE A 219 -9.87 17.66 2.21
N HIS A 220 -10.81 18.23 1.46
CA HIS A 220 -10.80 18.31 0.00
C HIS A 220 -10.49 19.73 -0.46
N GLY A 221 -9.73 19.85 -1.55
CA GLY A 221 -9.33 21.16 -2.08
C GLY A 221 -8.59 21.99 -1.04
N LYS A 222 -8.97 23.26 -0.90
CA LYS A 222 -8.29 24.15 0.03
C LYS A 222 -8.78 24.01 1.48
N ASN A 223 -10.06 23.81 1.71
CA ASN A 223 -10.64 23.80 3.07
C ASN A 223 -12.01 23.11 3.15
N THR A 224 -12.43 22.30 2.19
CA THR A 224 -13.72 21.60 2.28
C THR A 224 -13.57 20.40 3.19
N PRO A 225 -14.30 20.32 4.32
CA PRO A 225 -14.27 19.17 5.19
C PRO A 225 -14.65 17.89 4.46
N GLY A 226 -13.82 16.85 4.62
CA GLY A 226 -14.10 15.49 4.18
C GLY A 226 -14.81 14.67 5.28
N LYS A 227 -14.90 13.37 5.04
CA LYS A 227 -15.53 12.42 5.98
C LYS A 227 -14.54 11.39 6.51
N GLY A 228 -13.26 11.55 6.21
CA GLY A 228 -12.21 10.69 6.74
C GLY A 228 -11.94 10.94 8.20
N HIS A 229 -11.33 9.97 8.84
CA HIS A 229 -10.91 10.03 10.23
C HIS A 229 -9.55 9.33 10.40
N ILE A 230 -8.65 9.92 11.20
CA ILE A 230 -7.34 9.37 11.52
C ILE A 230 -7.26 9.15 13.02
N VAL A 231 -6.80 7.98 13.45
CA VAL A 231 -6.64 7.64 14.87
C VAL A 231 -5.29 6.99 15.10
N LEU A 232 -4.54 7.50 16.08
CA LEU A 232 -3.33 6.85 16.61
C LEU A 232 -3.63 5.95 17.81
N SER A 233 -2.76 4.99 18.06
CA SER A 233 -2.80 4.14 19.26
C SER A 233 -2.81 4.94 20.57
N SER A 234 -2.30 6.16 20.57
CA SER A 234 -2.30 7.09 21.71
C SER A 234 -3.64 7.81 21.93
N GLY A 235 -4.63 7.63 21.04
CA GLY A 235 -5.91 8.33 21.08
C GLY A 235 -5.89 9.72 20.44
N VAL A 236 -4.76 10.17 19.89
CA VAL A 236 -4.67 11.43 19.11
C VAL A 236 -5.36 11.20 17.76
N THR A 237 -6.12 12.19 17.29
CA THR A 237 -6.95 12.07 16.08
C THR A 237 -6.70 13.17 15.06
N ASP A 238 -7.03 12.88 13.81
CA ASP A 238 -7.15 13.80 12.67
C ASP A 238 -5.90 14.66 12.43
N ALA A 239 -6.05 15.97 12.24
CA ALA A 239 -4.94 16.87 11.93
C ALA A 239 -3.86 16.93 13.04
N GLN A 240 -4.17 16.49 14.26
CA GLN A 240 -3.22 16.46 15.36
C GLN A 240 -2.26 15.27 15.32
N THR A 241 -2.52 14.27 14.48
CA THR A 241 -1.74 13.03 14.37
C THR A 241 -0.41 13.23 13.65
N TRP A 242 -0.29 14.29 12.84
CA TRP A 242 0.93 14.55 12.08
C TRP A 242 2.16 14.71 12.99
N GLY A 243 3.20 13.94 12.73
CA GLY A 243 4.44 13.95 13.48
C GLY A 243 4.32 13.41 14.91
N LYS A 244 3.23 12.75 15.27
CA LYS A 244 3.08 12.08 16.57
C LYS A 244 3.51 10.62 16.47
N ARG A 245 3.95 10.07 17.62
CA ARG A 245 4.32 8.67 17.74
C ARG A 245 3.12 7.80 18.08
N GLY A 246 3.13 6.60 17.56
CA GLY A 246 2.11 5.60 17.85
C GLY A 246 2.52 4.22 17.36
N GLU A 247 2.08 3.19 18.05
CA GLU A 247 2.33 1.80 17.71
C GLU A 247 1.58 1.37 16.44
N TRP A 248 0.45 2.02 16.21
CA TRP A 248 -0.36 1.88 15.01
C TRP A 248 -1.08 3.20 14.70
N CYS A 249 -1.44 3.35 13.45
CA CYS A 249 -2.31 4.41 12.98
C CYS A 249 -3.38 3.80 12.08
N ASP A 250 -4.61 4.24 12.23
CA ASP A 250 -5.75 3.90 11.39
C ASP A 250 -6.23 5.12 10.62
N TYR A 251 -6.54 4.93 9.34
CA TYR A 251 -7.15 5.94 8.48
C TYR A 251 -8.44 5.35 7.92
N ASN A 252 -9.60 5.82 8.37
CA ASN A 252 -10.89 5.27 7.99
C ASN A 252 -11.83 6.35 7.43
N GLY A 253 -12.85 5.91 6.71
CA GLY A 253 -13.83 6.80 6.11
C GLY A 253 -14.65 6.12 5.02
N PRO A 254 -15.51 6.88 4.31
CA PRO A 254 -16.32 6.33 3.25
C PRO A 254 -15.49 6.07 1.98
N VAL A 255 -15.77 4.95 1.31
CA VAL A 255 -15.33 4.67 -0.07
C VAL A 255 -16.45 3.92 -0.79
N GLY A 256 -16.97 4.50 -1.87
CA GLY A 256 -18.04 3.88 -2.65
C GLY A 256 -19.30 3.60 -1.82
N GLY A 257 -19.63 4.47 -0.85
CA GLY A 257 -20.76 4.33 0.03
C GLY A 257 -20.58 3.36 1.21
N LYS A 258 -19.39 2.74 1.37
CA LYS A 258 -19.04 1.86 2.50
C LYS A 258 -18.13 2.59 3.46
N HIS A 259 -18.25 2.35 4.77
CA HIS A 259 -17.26 2.79 5.75
C HIS A 259 -16.19 1.71 5.86
N VAL A 260 -14.97 2.07 5.55
CA VAL A 260 -13.81 1.17 5.52
C VAL A 260 -12.60 1.85 6.14
N GLY A 261 -11.64 1.07 6.61
CA GLY A 261 -10.41 1.59 7.19
C GLY A 261 -9.18 0.81 6.73
N LEU A 262 -8.04 1.46 6.85
CA LEU A 262 -6.71 0.90 6.65
C LEU A 262 -5.84 1.27 7.84
N ALA A 263 -5.45 0.26 8.62
CA ALA A 263 -4.49 0.42 9.71
C ALA A 263 -3.10 -0.04 9.28
N ILE A 264 -2.07 0.67 9.71
CA ILE A 264 -0.67 0.25 9.61
C ILE A 264 -0.14 0.03 11.02
N PHE A 265 0.44 -1.14 11.26
CA PHE A 265 1.04 -1.54 12.54
C PHE A 265 2.57 -1.46 12.43
N ASP A 266 3.19 -0.75 13.36
CA ASP A 266 4.64 -0.66 13.51
C ASP A 266 5.12 -1.76 14.46
N HIS A 267 6.01 -2.64 13.99
CA HIS A 267 6.44 -3.79 14.80
C HIS A 267 7.36 -3.36 15.94
N PRO A 268 7.23 -3.93 17.16
CA PRO A 268 8.07 -3.57 18.32
C PRO A 268 9.59 -3.71 18.09
N SER A 269 10.03 -4.54 17.15
CA SER A 269 11.45 -4.69 16.79
C SER A 269 11.97 -3.66 15.80
N ASN A 270 11.12 -2.77 15.29
CA ASN A 270 11.57 -1.75 14.35
C ASN A 270 12.48 -0.73 15.04
N PRO A 271 13.50 -0.21 14.33
CA PRO A 271 14.22 0.95 14.80
C PRO A 271 13.26 2.12 15.10
N VAL A 272 13.47 2.81 16.23
CA VAL A 272 12.67 3.99 16.62
C VAL A 272 11.18 3.66 16.90
N HIS A 273 10.87 2.40 17.27
CA HIS A 273 9.52 2.05 17.72
C HIS A 273 9.14 2.76 19.02
N PRO A 274 7.88 3.23 19.21
CA PRO A 274 6.84 3.44 18.20
C PRO A 274 7.24 4.52 17.20
N THR A 275 6.88 4.30 15.93
CA THR A 275 7.25 5.20 14.84
C THR A 275 6.57 6.57 14.92
N TYR A 276 7.10 7.56 14.20
CA TYR A 276 6.36 8.79 13.90
C TYR A 276 5.43 8.57 12.71
N TRP A 277 4.32 9.32 12.68
CA TRP A 277 3.34 9.24 11.60
C TRP A 277 3.36 10.49 10.74
N HIS A 278 3.85 10.37 9.52
CA HIS A 278 3.65 11.38 8.48
C HIS A 278 2.29 11.16 7.82
N VAL A 279 1.23 11.34 8.60
CA VAL A 279 -0.14 11.18 8.15
C VAL A 279 -0.79 12.55 7.97
N ARG A 280 -1.46 12.75 6.83
CA ARG A 280 -1.96 14.06 6.41
C ARG A 280 -3.44 14.02 6.07
N ASP A 281 -4.06 15.12 6.31
CA ASP A 281 -5.47 15.42 6.03
C ASP A 281 -5.86 15.26 4.55
N TYR A 282 -4.90 15.41 3.63
CA TYR A 282 -5.07 15.22 2.20
C TYR A 282 -4.84 13.77 1.72
N GLY A 283 -4.71 12.79 2.63
CA GLY A 283 -4.66 11.36 2.31
C GLY A 283 -3.27 10.74 2.18
N LEU A 284 -2.16 11.44 2.46
CA LEU A 284 -0.88 10.78 2.68
C LEU A 284 -0.89 10.09 4.04
N PHE A 285 -0.48 8.82 4.08
CA PHE A 285 -0.45 8.00 5.27
C PHE A 285 0.85 7.20 5.32
N ALA A 286 1.82 7.64 6.12
CA ALA A 286 3.14 7.02 6.18
C ALA A 286 3.65 6.81 7.60
N ALA A 287 4.15 5.59 7.87
CA ALA A 287 5.03 5.31 9.00
C ALA A 287 6.44 5.82 8.66
N ASN A 288 6.95 6.76 9.45
CA ASN A 288 8.24 7.38 9.21
C ASN A 288 9.09 7.41 10.50
N PRO A 289 10.03 6.48 10.70
CA PRO A 289 10.89 6.46 11.88
C PRO A 289 11.98 7.56 11.88
N PHE A 290 12.06 8.32 10.81
CA PHE A 290 13.03 9.39 10.59
C PHE A 290 12.42 10.75 10.80
N GLY A 291 12.72 11.83 10.37
CA GLY A 291 11.97 13.10 10.37
C GLY A 291 11.85 13.79 11.74
N LEU A 292 12.73 13.47 12.67
CA LEU A 292 12.72 14.04 14.02
C LEU A 292 12.87 15.57 14.01
N HIS A 293 13.69 16.10 13.11
CA HIS A 293 13.82 17.52 12.86
C HIS A 293 12.50 18.19 12.47
N ASP A 294 11.76 17.55 11.54
CA ASP A 294 10.47 18.08 11.08
C ASP A 294 9.38 17.96 12.15
N PHE A 295 9.30 16.81 12.85
CA PHE A 295 8.20 16.46 13.73
C PHE A 295 8.33 17.10 15.12
N GLU A 296 9.53 17.13 15.68
CA GLU A 296 9.80 17.62 17.03
C GLU A 296 10.65 18.90 17.08
N LYS A 297 11.01 19.47 15.92
CA LYS A 297 11.87 20.66 15.85
C LYS A 297 13.24 20.46 16.49
N LYS A 298 13.77 19.24 16.43
CA LYS A 298 15.12 18.92 16.89
C LYS A 298 16.16 19.44 15.88
N GLU A 299 17.44 19.41 16.29
CA GLU A 299 18.54 19.75 15.40
C GLU A 299 18.53 18.85 14.16
N ALA A 300 18.90 19.40 13.01
CA ALA A 300 18.97 18.66 11.75
C ALA A 300 19.92 17.45 11.87
N GLY A 301 19.43 16.29 11.47
CA GLY A 301 20.16 15.04 11.58
C GLY A 301 19.96 14.27 12.89
N ALA A 302 19.19 14.81 13.86
CA ALA A 302 18.89 14.08 15.09
C ALA A 302 18.12 12.78 14.85
N GLY A 303 17.35 12.69 13.76
CA GLY A 303 16.62 11.50 13.32
C GLY A 303 17.37 10.63 12.32
N ASN A 304 18.65 10.87 12.08
CA ASN A 304 19.45 10.06 11.18
C ASN A 304 19.60 8.61 11.68
N LEU A 305 19.54 7.64 10.75
CA LEU A 305 19.92 6.25 11.02
C LEU A 305 21.10 5.86 10.13
N ASN A 306 22.23 5.54 10.74
CA ASN A 306 23.40 5.02 10.03
C ASN A 306 23.37 3.48 10.03
N ILE A 307 23.50 2.89 8.86
CA ILE A 307 23.68 1.44 8.66
C ILE A 307 25.16 1.23 8.28
N PRO A 308 25.97 0.66 9.19
CA PRO A 308 27.40 0.48 8.91
C PRO A 308 27.67 -0.43 7.69
N ALA A 309 28.83 -0.25 7.07
CA ALA A 309 29.27 -1.04 5.93
C ALA A 309 29.08 -2.55 6.16
N GLY A 310 28.46 -3.24 5.20
CA GLY A 310 28.15 -4.66 5.26
C GLY A 310 27.07 -5.07 6.27
N LYS A 311 26.43 -4.12 6.97
CA LYS A 311 25.34 -4.39 7.90
C LYS A 311 23.97 -4.11 7.27
N SER A 312 22.92 -4.59 7.93
CA SER A 312 21.54 -4.39 7.50
C SER A 312 20.64 -3.94 8.64
N VAL A 313 19.51 -3.35 8.27
CA VAL A 313 18.41 -3.01 9.17
C VAL A 313 17.10 -3.49 8.55
N THR A 314 16.20 -4.02 9.36
CA THR A 314 14.89 -4.51 8.92
C THR A 314 13.78 -3.68 9.54
N PHE A 315 12.83 -3.28 8.72
CA PHE A 315 11.56 -2.66 9.10
C PHE A 315 10.44 -3.64 8.79
N LYS A 316 9.50 -3.80 9.73
CA LYS A 316 8.37 -4.73 9.64
C LYS A 316 7.08 -3.97 9.89
N TYR A 317 6.15 -4.14 8.98
CA TYR A 317 4.83 -3.53 9.08
C TYR A 317 3.75 -4.57 8.78
N ARG A 318 2.60 -4.48 9.48
CA ARG A 318 1.37 -5.19 9.11
C ARG A 318 0.32 -4.18 8.70
N PHE A 319 -0.35 -4.48 7.62
CA PHE A 319 -1.48 -3.72 7.10
C PHE A 319 -2.77 -4.49 7.36
N TYR A 320 -3.74 -3.80 7.89
CA TYR A 320 -5.05 -4.33 8.17
C TYR A 320 -6.11 -3.46 7.52
N ILE A 321 -6.77 -3.96 6.46
CA ILE A 321 -7.87 -3.28 5.79
C ILE A 321 -9.16 -3.92 6.28
N HIS A 322 -10.13 -3.10 6.69
CA HIS A 322 -11.32 -3.56 7.41
C HIS A 322 -12.59 -2.77 7.05
N GLU A 323 -13.73 -3.34 7.38
CA GLU A 323 -15.01 -2.63 7.42
C GLU A 323 -15.14 -1.86 8.74
N GLY A 324 -15.88 -0.74 8.70
CA GLY A 324 -16.14 0.10 9.86
C GLY A 324 -14.95 0.96 10.29
N ASP A 325 -15.06 1.50 11.52
CA ASP A 325 -14.02 2.28 12.18
C ASP A 325 -13.02 1.37 12.96
N GLU A 326 -12.01 1.98 13.56
CA GLU A 326 -10.94 1.32 14.31
C GLU A 326 -11.44 0.52 15.52
N LYS A 327 -12.58 0.93 16.12
CA LYS A 327 -13.18 0.24 17.28
C LYS A 327 -13.98 -0.97 16.83
N GLN A 328 -14.80 -0.82 15.79
CA GLN A 328 -15.59 -1.90 15.20
C GLN A 328 -14.67 -3.00 14.66
N ALA A 329 -13.56 -2.62 14.04
CA ALA A 329 -12.54 -3.52 13.50
C ALA A 329 -11.57 -4.06 14.56
N LYS A 330 -11.63 -3.58 15.82
CA LYS A 330 -10.75 -3.99 16.92
C LYS A 330 -9.27 -3.84 16.59
N VAL A 331 -8.90 -2.71 15.99
CA VAL A 331 -7.53 -2.45 15.52
C VAL A 331 -6.51 -2.61 16.65
N ALA A 332 -6.82 -2.13 17.86
CA ALA A 332 -5.93 -2.25 19.02
C ALA A 332 -5.66 -3.70 19.43
N GLU A 333 -6.67 -4.58 19.38
CA GLU A 333 -6.51 -6.01 19.69
C GLU A 333 -5.71 -6.72 18.59
N ARG A 334 -5.97 -6.39 17.32
CA ARG A 334 -5.20 -6.93 16.18
C ARG A 334 -3.72 -6.51 16.25
N TYR A 335 -3.45 -5.28 16.69
CA TYR A 335 -2.08 -4.85 16.93
C TYR A 335 -1.40 -5.68 18.03
N LYS A 336 -2.08 -5.93 19.16
CA LYS A 336 -1.53 -6.76 20.26
C LYS A 336 -1.16 -8.16 19.79
N ASP A 337 -1.99 -8.77 18.96
CA ASP A 337 -1.70 -10.08 18.36
C ASP A 337 -0.45 -10.02 17.47
N TYR A 338 -0.34 -9.01 16.62
CA TYR A 338 0.84 -8.79 15.77
C TYR A 338 2.12 -8.57 16.58
N ALA A 339 2.08 -7.71 17.60
CA ALA A 339 3.22 -7.43 18.48
C ALA A 339 3.66 -8.66 19.26
N ALA A 340 2.75 -9.60 19.54
CA ALA A 340 3.03 -10.89 20.19
C ALA A 340 3.47 -12.00 19.22
N GLY A 341 3.62 -11.69 17.91
CA GLY A 341 4.05 -12.64 16.89
C GLY A 341 2.97 -13.63 16.43
N LYS A 342 1.69 -13.25 16.58
CA LYS A 342 0.53 -14.07 16.18
C LYS A 342 -0.01 -13.69 14.80
#